data_9ca8c1d6d83b1ae7ff237dbb73513b20
#
_entry.id   9ca8c1d6d83b1ae7ff237dbb73513b20
#
_cell.length_a   1.000
_cell.length_b   1.000
_cell.length_c   1.000
_cell.angle_alpha   90.00
_cell.angle_beta   90.00
_cell.angle_gamma   90.00
#
_symmetry.space_group_name_H-M   'P 1'
#
loop_
_entity.id
_entity.type
_entity.pdbx_description
1 polymer ?
#
loop_
_entity_poly.entity_id
_entity_poly.type
_entity_poly.pdbx_seq_one_letter_code
_entity_poly.pdbx_strand_id
1 'polypeptide(L)'
;VGQGIITSVKEPEQCSEIVKQVLADLPEWFGLPESTASYIEEAATIPLWQARVDGELAGFIDLNCTAVRSAEVSCMGVMKKFHRQGFGTALMHVLENEAKQHYDFLQVKTVDEGHYPEYDQTIKFYERMGFERLEVFPTLWDLWNPCLILIKKL
;
A
#
# COMPACT_ATOMS: atom_id res chain seq x y z
N VAL A 1 -10.21 18.77 13.81
CA VAL A 1 -9.49 17.78 13.01
C VAL A 1 -8.30 18.43 12.34
N GLY A 2 -7.09 17.98 12.66
CA GLY A 2 -5.87 18.52 12.07
C GLY A 2 -5.77 18.20 10.58
N GLN A 3 -5.09 19.06 9.85
CA GLN A 3 -4.79 18.84 8.44
C GLN A 3 -3.66 17.82 8.31
N GLY A 4 -3.84 16.83 7.42
CA GLY A 4 -2.81 15.86 7.13
C GLY A 4 -1.75 16.44 6.19
N ILE A 5 -0.49 16.11 6.44
CA ILE A 5 0.64 16.47 5.60
C ILE A 5 1.28 15.19 5.08
N ILE A 6 1.48 15.12 3.75
CA ILE A 6 2.13 13.98 3.12
C ILE A 6 3.52 14.40 2.66
N THR A 7 4.53 13.66 3.08
CA THR A 7 5.92 13.93 2.73
C THR A 7 6.64 12.65 2.30
N SER A 8 7.61 12.81 1.40
CA SER A 8 8.53 11.74 1.03
C SER A 8 9.54 11.54 2.16
N VAL A 9 9.82 10.28 2.49
CA VAL A 9 10.79 9.93 3.55
C VAL A 9 11.99 9.29 2.90
N LYS A 10 13.19 9.80 3.18
CA LYS A 10 14.43 9.37 2.54
C LYS A 10 15.30 8.48 3.42
N GLU A 11 15.22 8.62 4.74
CA GLU A 11 16.06 7.86 5.67
C GLU A 11 15.59 6.40 5.74
N PRO A 12 16.44 5.41 5.36
CA PRO A 12 16.03 4.00 5.33
C PRO A 12 15.49 3.49 6.67
N GLU A 13 16.15 3.84 7.77
CA GLU A 13 15.72 3.39 9.10
C GLU A 13 14.36 3.98 9.49
N GLN A 14 14.11 5.23 9.12
CA GLN A 14 12.84 5.89 9.37
C GLN A 14 11.73 5.24 8.55
N CYS A 15 12.00 4.90 7.28
CA CYS A 15 11.05 4.20 6.43
C CYS A 15 10.63 2.86 7.05
N SER A 16 11.60 2.06 7.51
CA SER A 16 11.31 0.78 8.16
C SER A 16 10.50 0.95 9.44
N GLU A 17 10.83 1.95 10.24
CA GLU A 17 10.10 2.21 11.49
C GLU A 17 8.66 2.64 11.24
N ILE A 18 8.42 3.47 10.23
CA ILE A 18 7.08 3.88 9.83
C ILE A 18 6.24 2.66 9.45
N VAL A 19 6.77 1.79 8.60
CA VAL A 19 6.06 0.58 8.17
C VAL A 19 5.77 -0.33 9.37
N LYS A 20 6.76 -0.55 10.21
CA LYS A 20 6.60 -1.37 11.42
C LYS A 20 5.47 -0.85 12.31
N GLN A 21 5.44 0.45 12.55
CA GLN A 21 4.44 1.09 13.39
C GLN A 21 3.02 0.95 12.82
N VAL A 22 2.86 1.22 11.53
CA VAL A 22 1.55 1.16 10.88
C VAL A 22 1.05 -0.28 10.80
N LEU A 23 1.89 -1.22 10.39
CA LEU A 23 1.47 -2.62 10.25
C LEU A 23 1.11 -3.26 11.59
N ALA A 24 1.76 -2.84 12.67
CA ALA A 24 1.42 -3.32 14.02
C ALA A 24 -0.01 -2.92 14.44
N ASP A 25 -0.52 -1.82 13.90
CA ASP A 25 -1.90 -1.36 14.16
C ASP A 25 -2.94 -2.07 13.27
N LEU A 26 -2.50 -2.84 12.29
CA LEU A 26 -3.35 -3.45 11.26
C LEU A 26 -3.19 -4.97 11.18
N PRO A 27 -3.30 -5.72 12.31
CA PRO A 27 -3.10 -7.17 12.28
C PRO A 27 -4.12 -7.92 11.42
N GLU A 28 -5.29 -7.33 11.17
CA GLU A 28 -6.32 -7.92 10.32
C GLU A 28 -5.88 -8.07 8.86
N TRP A 29 -4.99 -7.16 8.40
CA TRP A 29 -4.43 -7.20 7.04
C TRP A 29 -3.03 -7.78 7.00
N PHE A 30 -2.27 -7.64 8.09
CA PHE A 30 -0.85 -7.99 8.15
C PHE A 30 -0.56 -8.94 9.31
N GLY A 31 -1.32 -10.06 9.33
CA GLY A 31 -1.22 -11.03 10.42
C GLY A 31 -0.10 -12.06 10.28
N LEU A 32 0.59 -12.11 9.13
CA LEU A 32 1.68 -13.06 8.91
C LEU A 32 3.02 -12.40 9.23
N PRO A 33 3.72 -12.87 10.29
CA PRO A 33 4.97 -12.22 10.72
C PRO A 33 6.05 -12.17 9.64
N GLU A 34 6.16 -13.20 8.80
CA GLU A 34 7.16 -13.25 7.73
C GLU A 34 6.90 -12.20 6.66
N SER A 35 5.64 -12.04 6.24
CA SER A 35 5.25 -11.03 5.26
C SER A 35 5.47 -9.63 5.83
N THR A 36 5.09 -9.41 7.07
CA THR A 36 5.26 -8.13 7.75
C THR A 36 6.75 -7.76 7.82
N ALA A 37 7.61 -8.73 8.19
CA ALA A 37 9.05 -8.51 8.24
C ALA A 37 9.61 -8.13 6.87
N SER A 38 9.12 -8.77 5.80
CA SER A 38 9.54 -8.45 4.43
C SER A 38 9.17 -7.02 4.03
N TYR A 39 7.97 -6.57 4.36
CA TYR A 39 7.56 -5.19 4.07
C TYR A 39 8.39 -4.17 4.82
N ILE A 40 8.73 -4.44 6.09
CA ILE A 40 9.55 -3.56 6.90
C ILE A 40 10.96 -3.45 6.30
N GLU A 41 11.55 -4.56 5.91
CA GLU A 41 12.88 -4.60 5.29
C GLU A 41 12.88 -3.90 3.94
N GLU A 42 11.91 -4.18 3.08
CA GLU A 42 11.80 -3.58 1.74
C GLU A 42 11.65 -2.08 1.81
N ALA A 43 10.94 -1.57 2.80
CA ALA A 43 10.69 -0.13 2.97
C ALA A 43 11.98 0.69 3.02
N ALA A 44 13.08 0.12 3.49
CA ALA A 44 14.38 0.80 3.55
C ALA A 44 15.00 1.04 2.17
N THR A 45 14.50 0.39 1.12
CA THR A 45 15.13 0.36 -0.19
C THR A 45 14.31 0.95 -1.33
N ILE A 46 13.06 1.33 -1.09
CA ILE A 46 12.15 1.85 -2.12
C ILE A 46 11.55 3.19 -1.69
N PRO A 47 11.06 3.99 -2.67
CA PRO A 47 10.41 5.27 -2.34
C PRO A 47 9.21 5.08 -1.43
N LEU A 48 9.10 5.94 -0.42
CA LEU A 48 8.04 5.88 0.57
C LEU A 48 7.54 7.30 0.89
N TRP A 49 6.23 7.42 1.06
CA TRP A 49 5.57 8.64 1.52
C TRP A 49 4.81 8.34 2.81
N GLN A 50 4.84 9.30 3.73
CA GLN A 50 4.09 9.21 4.98
C GLN A 50 3.04 10.31 5.06
N ALA A 51 1.95 10.03 5.76
CA ALA A 51 0.96 11.01 6.15
C ALA A 51 1.06 11.23 7.65
N ARG A 52 1.08 12.50 8.07
CA ARG A 52 1.07 12.88 9.48
C ARG A 52 0.00 13.93 9.75
N VAL A 53 -0.59 13.85 10.94
CA VAL A 53 -1.58 14.82 11.42
C VAL A 53 -1.07 15.36 12.74
N ASP A 54 -0.76 16.66 12.77
CA ASP A 54 -0.20 17.32 13.97
C ASP A 54 1.01 16.56 14.52
N GLY A 55 1.87 16.08 13.63
CA GLY A 55 3.08 15.34 13.99
C GLY A 55 2.87 13.85 14.27
N GLU A 56 1.62 13.40 14.36
CA GLU A 56 1.32 11.98 14.59
C GLU A 56 1.28 11.22 13.28
N LEU A 57 1.87 10.03 13.25
CA LEU A 57 1.87 9.17 12.06
C LEU A 57 0.47 8.66 11.77
N ALA A 58 -0.04 8.94 10.56
CA ALA A 58 -1.37 8.50 10.12
C ALA A 58 -1.31 7.33 9.15
N GLY A 59 -0.26 7.25 8.32
CA GLY A 59 -0.15 6.17 7.34
C GLY A 59 1.04 6.32 6.43
N PHE A 60 1.19 5.37 5.50
CA PHE A 60 2.26 5.36 4.52
C PHE A 60 1.83 4.65 3.24
N ILE A 61 2.62 4.85 2.19
CA ILE A 61 2.54 4.10 0.93
C ILE A 61 3.94 4.02 0.35
N ASP A 62 4.31 2.88 -0.26
CA ASP A 62 5.59 2.76 -0.92
C ASP A 62 5.46 2.17 -2.32
N LEU A 63 6.48 2.39 -3.16
CA LEU A 63 6.45 2.11 -4.59
C LEU A 63 7.66 1.25 -4.97
N ASN A 64 7.38 0.08 -5.55
CA ASN A 64 8.41 -0.83 -6.03
C ASN A 64 8.41 -0.86 -7.56
N CYS A 65 9.60 -0.81 -8.16
CA CYS A 65 9.77 -0.97 -9.60
C CYS A 65 9.69 -2.47 -9.93
N THR A 66 8.75 -2.85 -10.79
CA THR A 66 8.59 -4.27 -11.18
C THR A 66 9.14 -4.55 -12.57
N ALA A 67 9.15 -3.54 -13.44
CA ALA A 67 9.68 -3.63 -14.81
C ALA A 67 10.00 -2.22 -15.29
N VAL A 68 10.59 -2.10 -16.48
CA VAL A 68 11.03 -0.79 -17.02
C VAL A 68 9.89 0.22 -17.06
N ARG A 69 8.68 -0.22 -17.39
CA ARG A 69 7.51 0.67 -17.53
C ARG A 69 6.40 0.38 -16.54
N SER A 70 6.66 -0.42 -15.52
CA SER A 70 5.65 -0.86 -14.56
C SER A 70 6.16 -0.76 -13.13
N ALA A 71 5.30 -0.34 -12.22
CA ALA A 71 5.58 -0.27 -10.79
C ALA A 71 4.42 -0.85 -10.00
N GLU A 72 4.66 -1.11 -8.72
CA GLU A 72 3.69 -1.70 -7.82
C GLU A 72 3.60 -0.89 -6.54
N VAL A 73 2.38 -0.68 -6.05
CA VAL A 73 2.18 -0.28 -4.66
C VAL A 73 2.52 -1.51 -3.84
N SER A 74 3.74 -1.56 -3.30
CA SER A 74 4.21 -2.73 -2.58
C SER A 74 3.45 -2.92 -1.27
N CYS A 75 3.27 -1.84 -0.53
CA CYS A 75 2.56 -1.86 0.73
C CYS A 75 1.96 -0.48 1.00
N MET A 76 0.82 -0.46 1.67
CA MET A 76 0.24 0.78 2.19
C MET A 76 -0.61 0.47 3.41
N GLY A 77 -0.73 1.44 4.27
CA GLY A 77 -1.59 1.31 5.44
C GLY A 77 -1.92 2.66 6.04
N VAL A 78 -3.09 2.74 6.64
CA VAL A 78 -3.54 3.91 7.41
C VAL A 78 -3.91 3.44 8.80
N MET A 79 -3.39 4.10 9.82
CA MET A 79 -3.69 3.79 11.22
C MET A 79 -5.20 3.82 11.45
N LYS A 80 -5.73 2.89 12.25
CA LYS A 80 -7.18 2.75 12.44
C LYS A 80 -7.86 4.03 12.88
N LYS A 81 -7.24 4.81 13.78
CA LYS A 81 -7.83 6.06 14.25
C LYS A 81 -7.99 7.11 13.15
N PHE A 82 -7.30 6.93 12.03
CA PHE A 82 -7.36 7.85 10.89
C PHE A 82 -8.11 7.27 9.68
N HIS A 83 -8.76 6.12 9.84
CA HIS A 83 -9.59 5.53 8.77
C HIS A 83 -10.76 6.44 8.42
N ARG A 84 -11.21 6.34 7.17
CA ARG A 84 -12.39 7.07 6.63
C ARG A 84 -12.23 8.59 6.64
N GLN A 85 -10.99 9.08 6.59
CA GLN A 85 -10.68 10.52 6.56
C GLN A 85 -9.95 10.92 5.27
N GLY A 86 -9.85 10.00 4.30
CA GLY A 86 -9.27 10.29 2.99
C GLY A 86 -7.75 10.15 2.89
N PHE A 87 -7.06 9.67 3.92
CA PHE A 87 -5.60 9.54 3.88
C PHE A 87 -5.12 8.50 2.88
N GLY A 88 -5.82 7.38 2.75
CA GLY A 88 -5.48 6.38 1.75
C GLY A 88 -5.54 6.94 0.34
N THR A 89 -6.60 7.67 0.03
CA THR A 89 -6.77 8.34 -1.26
C THR A 89 -5.68 9.37 -1.51
N ALA A 90 -5.36 10.19 -0.50
CA ALA A 90 -4.34 11.23 -0.62
C ALA A 90 -2.95 10.62 -0.84
N LEU A 91 -2.61 9.56 -0.11
CA LEU A 91 -1.35 8.84 -0.29
C LEU A 91 -1.25 8.24 -1.68
N MET A 92 -2.32 7.62 -2.17
CA MET A 92 -2.35 7.04 -3.51
C MET A 92 -2.13 8.11 -4.59
N HIS A 93 -2.78 9.27 -4.46
CA HIS A 93 -2.60 10.36 -5.42
C HIS A 93 -1.17 10.87 -5.48
N VAL A 94 -0.50 11.02 -4.33
CA VAL A 94 0.90 11.46 -4.29
C VAL A 94 1.80 10.43 -4.97
N LEU A 95 1.61 9.15 -4.67
CA LEU A 95 2.36 8.07 -5.30
C LEU A 95 2.14 8.05 -6.82
N GLU A 96 0.89 8.16 -7.27
CA GLU A 96 0.56 8.15 -8.70
C GLU A 96 1.20 9.33 -9.44
N ASN A 97 1.20 10.51 -8.84
CA ASN A 97 1.83 11.70 -9.44
C ASN A 97 3.32 11.49 -9.67
N GLU A 98 4.00 10.81 -8.77
CA GLU A 98 5.40 10.46 -8.95
C GLU A 98 5.56 9.32 -9.96
N ALA A 99 4.76 8.26 -9.83
CA ALA A 99 4.87 7.07 -10.66
C ALA A 99 4.67 7.37 -12.14
N LYS A 100 3.72 8.23 -12.49
CA LYS A 100 3.42 8.54 -13.90
C LYS A 100 4.55 9.28 -14.62
N GLN A 101 5.51 9.82 -13.90
CA GLN A 101 6.69 10.43 -14.50
C GLN A 101 7.70 9.40 -15.02
N HIS A 102 7.60 8.16 -14.53
CA HIS A 102 8.58 7.10 -14.81
C HIS A 102 7.97 5.83 -15.39
N TYR A 103 6.67 5.59 -15.16
CA TYR A 103 6.02 4.33 -15.50
C TYR A 103 4.72 4.56 -16.27
N ASP A 104 4.30 3.53 -17.03
CA ASP A 104 3.03 3.54 -17.75
C ASP A 104 1.93 2.81 -16.97
N PHE A 105 2.32 1.87 -16.10
CA PHE A 105 1.38 1.01 -15.38
C PHE A 105 1.71 0.95 -13.90
N LEU A 106 0.65 0.89 -13.12
CA LEU A 106 0.72 0.68 -11.67
C LEU A 106 -0.10 -0.54 -11.34
N GLN A 107 0.44 -1.44 -10.51
CA GLN A 107 -0.28 -2.62 -10.07
C GLN A 107 -0.35 -2.70 -8.56
N VAL A 108 -1.36 -3.43 -8.07
CA VAL A 108 -1.51 -3.80 -6.67
C VAL A 108 -1.86 -5.27 -6.60
N LYS A 109 -1.42 -5.94 -5.54
CA LYS A 109 -1.77 -7.33 -5.24
C LYS A 109 -2.54 -7.37 -3.93
N THR A 110 -3.61 -8.14 -3.91
CA THR A 110 -4.41 -8.33 -2.70
C THR A 110 -5.02 -9.73 -2.69
N VAL A 111 -5.53 -10.17 -1.55
CA VAL A 111 -6.26 -11.44 -1.49
C VAL A 111 -7.56 -11.31 -2.26
N ASP A 112 -7.87 -12.32 -3.09
CA ASP A 112 -9.07 -12.31 -3.91
C ASP A 112 -10.35 -12.20 -3.07
N GLU A 113 -11.40 -11.72 -3.73
CA GLU A 113 -12.70 -11.47 -3.13
C GLU A 113 -13.30 -12.73 -2.49
N GLY A 114 -14.00 -12.54 -1.38
CA GLY A 114 -14.77 -13.60 -0.75
C GLY A 114 -14.04 -14.41 0.33
N HIS A 115 -12.81 -14.07 0.65
CA HIS A 115 -12.04 -14.78 1.67
C HIS A 115 -11.96 -14.02 3.00
N TYR A 116 -11.78 -12.71 2.97
CA TYR A 116 -11.67 -11.86 4.17
C TYR A 116 -12.40 -10.54 3.94
N PRO A 117 -13.33 -10.15 4.83
CA PRO A 117 -14.05 -8.87 4.68
C PRO A 117 -13.14 -7.65 4.57
N GLU A 118 -12.02 -7.64 5.30
CA GLU A 118 -11.06 -6.54 5.28
C GLU A 118 -10.45 -6.36 3.89
N TYR A 119 -10.10 -7.47 3.22
CA TYR A 119 -9.53 -7.43 1.89
C TYR A 119 -10.58 -7.11 0.82
N ASP A 120 -11.83 -7.50 1.04
CA ASP A 120 -12.93 -7.16 0.13
C ASP A 120 -13.12 -5.63 0.10
N GLN A 121 -12.98 -4.97 1.25
CA GLN A 121 -13.03 -3.51 1.33
C GLN A 121 -11.82 -2.87 0.63
N THR A 122 -10.66 -3.48 0.75
CA THR A 122 -9.44 -3.02 0.08
C THR A 122 -9.60 -3.08 -1.44
N ILE A 123 -10.18 -4.14 -1.98
CA ILE A 123 -10.46 -4.26 -3.42
C ILE A 123 -11.37 -3.11 -3.87
N LYS A 124 -12.41 -2.81 -3.12
CA LYS A 124 -13.31 -1.69 -3.44
C LYS A 124 -12.58 -0.35 -3.44
N PHE A 125 -11.66 -0.16 -2.50
CA PHE A 125 -10.83 1.04 -2.47
C PHE A 125 -10.00 1.18 -3.75
N TYR A 126 -9.31 0.11 -4.17
CA TYR A 126 -8.52 0.14 -5.40
C TYR A 126 -9.39 0.39 -6.62
N GLU A 127 -10.56 -0.21 -6.69
CA GLU A 127 -11.49 0.02 -7.81
C GLU A 127 -11.96 1.47 -7.86
N ARG A 128 -12.25 2.08 -6.70
CA ARG A 128 -12.58 3.51 -6.63
C ARG A 128 -11.43 4.40 -7.07
N MET A 129 -10.19 3.94 -6.86
CA MET A 129 -8.99 4.67 -7.31
C MET A 129 -8.71 4.48 -8.81
N GLY A 130 -9.53 3.71 -9.51
CA GLY A 130 -9.39 3.52 -10.95
C GLY A 130 -8.63 2.26 -11.37
N PHE A 131 -8.31 1.38 -10.42
CA PHE A 131 -7.69 0.10 -10.75
C PHE A 131 -8.72 -0.87 -11.31
N GLU A 132 -8.31 -1.70 -12.26
CA GLU A 132 -9.12 -2.75 -12.85
C GLU A 132 -8.54 -4.11 -12.51
N ARG A 133 -9.41 -5.11 -12.35
CA ARG A 133 -8.98 -6.48 -12.05
C ARG A 133 -8.31 -7.07 -13.28
N LEU A 134 -7.07 -7.52 -13.12
CA LEU A 134 -6.32 -8.16 -14.21
C LEU A 134 -6.54 -9.67 -14.21
N GLU A 135 -6.21 -10.32 -13.10
CA GLU A 135 -6.26 -11.78 -13.04
C GLU A 135 -6.10 -12.26 -11.60
N VAL A 136 -6.69 -13.44 -11.30
CA VAL A 136 -6.45 -14.14 -10.03
C VAL A 136 -5.39 -15.20 -10.26
N PHE A 137 -4.36 -15.18 -9.41
CA PHE A 137 -3.28 -16.17 -9.42
C PHE A 137 -3.43 -17.05 -8.16
N PRO A 138 -4.07 -18.24 -8.28
CA PRO A 138 -4.45 -19.03 -7.11
C PRO A 138 -3.28 -19.50 -6.24
N THR A 139 -2.11 -19.65 -6.82
CA THR A 139 -0.95 -20.23 -6.13
C THR A 139 0.27 -19.31 -6.08
N LEU A 140 0.09 -18.00 -6.34
CA LEU A 140 1.21 -17.07 -6.30
C LEU A 140 1.79 -16.96 -4.90
N TRP A 141 0.93 -16.90 -3.88
CA TRP A 141 1.34 -16.84 -2.47
C TRP A 141 1.27 -18.22 -1.84
N ASP A 142 0.05 -18.66 -1.48
CA ASP A 142 -0.21 -19.97 -0.92
C ASP A 142 -1.63 -20.43 -1.31
N LEU A 143 -1.96 -21.68 -0.97
CA LEU A 143 -3.25 -22.26 -1.35
C LEU A 143 -4.44 -21.60 -0.68
N TRP A 144 -4.23 -20.94 0.47
CA TRP A 144 -5.30 -20.35 1.28
C TRP A 144 -5.62 -18.92 0.87
N ASN A 145 -4.67 -18.26 0.18
CA ASN A 145 -4.77 -16.85 -0.17
C ASN A 145 -4.54 -16.64 -1.67
N PRO A 146 -5.58 -16.86 -2.51
CA PRO A 146 -5.49 -16.55 -3.94
C PRO A 146 -5.16 -15.07 -4.13
N CYS A 147 -4.23 -14.78 -5.04
CA CYS A 147 -3.78 -13.41 -5.28
C CYS A 147 -4.54 -12.79 -6.44
N LEU A 148 -5.26 -11.70 -6.16
CA LEU A 148 -5.85 -10.86 -7.20
C LEU A 148 -4.87 -9.74 -7.52
N ILE A 149 -4.52 -9.59 -8.79
CA ILE A 149 -3.75 -8.45 -9.28
C ILE A 149 -4.69 -7.46 -9.95
N LEU A 150 -4.62 -6.20 -9.50
CA LEU A 150 -5.33 -5.09 -10.15
C LEU A 150 -4.29 -4.17 -10.80
N ILE A 151 -4.67 -3.55 -11.91
CA ILE A 151 -3.77 -2.72 -12.71
C ILE A 151 -4.44 -1.41 -13.07
N LYS A 152 -3.62 -0.35 -13.17
CA LYS A 152 -4.07 0.96 -13.59
C LYS A 152 -3.08 1.53 -14.60
N LYS A 153 -3.60 2.06 -15.70
CA LYS A 153 -2.79 2.81 -16.66
C LYS A 153 -2.58 4.23 -16.12
N LEU A 154 -1.34 4.63 -16.06
CA LEU A 154 -0.94 5.95 -15.55
C LEU A 154 -0.99 7.04 -16.61
#